data_be0a4b2516ceb0694edc77def6c0f9a7
#
_entry.id   be0a4b2516ceb0694edc77def6c0f9a7
#
_cell.length_a   1.000
_cell.length_b   1.000
_cell.length_c   1.000
_cell.angle_alpha   90.00
_cell.angle_beta   90.00
_cell.angle_gamma   90.00
#
_symmetry.space_group_name_H-M   'P 1'
#
loop_
_entity.id
_entity.type
_entity.pdbx_description
1 polymer ?
#
loop_
_entity_poly.entity_id
_entity_poly.type
_entity_poly.pdbx_seq_one_letter_code
_entity_poly.pdbx_strand_id
1 'polypeptide(L)'
;MTPKKKTILVASVLILLVLILPGCRRTPDEAQVREAIAAMAQAAQTGSAGNVGKPLSEDFDGNAGDLDRNRLTGMVRLLALRGEHVGVTMGPVSIEHRGERMLATFTMTLSSGGGGLLPDRLGIYQVESAWRNEDGTWRCYSATWHRAM
;
A
#
# COMPACT_ATOMS: atom_id res chain seq x y z
N MET A 1 34.55 49.68 -2.72
CA MET A 1 33.68 48.65 -3.31
C MET A 1 32.64 49.32 -4.20
N THR A 2 32.67 49.02 -5.47
CA THR A 2 31.79 49.62 -6.45
C THR A 2 30.36 49.02 -6.29
N PRO A 3 29.29 49.82 -6.44
CA PRO A 3 27.90 49.30 -6.20
C PRO A 3 27.53 48.13 -7.10
N LYS A 4 28.12 47.99 -8.25
CA LYS A 4 27.93 46.86 -9.17
C LYS A 4 28.28 45.48 -8.57
N LYS A 5 29.34 45.40 -7.72
CA LYS A 5 29.75 44.12 -7.08
C LYS A 5 28.74 43.67 -6.00
N LYS A 6 28.14 44.61 -5.26
CA LYS A 6 27.12 44.33 -4.25
C LYS A 6 25.82 43.83 -4.91
N THR A 7 25.43 44.42 -6.03
CA THR A 7 24.22 44.05 -6.78
C THR A 7 24.33 42.64 -7.38
N ILE A 8 25.54 42.29 -7.91
CA ILE A 8 25.79 40.95 -8.46
C ILE A 8 25.79 39.89 -7.33
N LEU A 9 26.35 40.21 -6.17
CA LEU A 9 26.40 39.29 -5.03
C LEU A 9 25.01 39.03 -4.45
N VAL A 10 24.16 40.04 -4.35
CA VAL A 10 22.77 39.91 -3.92
C VAL A 10 21.95 39.11 -4.92
N ALA A 11 22.10 39.36 -6.22
CA ALA A 11 21.43 38.61 -7.28
C ALA A 11 21.84 37.12 -7.27
N SER A 12 23.15 36.83 -7.04
CA SER A 12 23.66 35.47 -6.97
C SER A 12 23.11 34.69 -5.74
N VAL A 13 22.97 35.36 -4.59
CA VAL A 13 22.42 34.79 -3.38
C VAL A 13 20.90 34.52 -3.56
N LEU A 14 20.21 35.41 -4.24
CA LEU A 14 18.76 35.26 -4.51
C LEU A 14 18.49 34.08 -5.46
N ILE A 15 19.34 33.88 -6.47
CA ILE A 15 19.23 32.74 -7.39
C ILE A 15 19.55 31.43 -6.68
N LEU A 16 20.55 31.44 -5.78
CA LEU A 16 20.87 30.25 -4.98
C LEU A 16 19.76 29.86 -4.00
N LEU A 17 19.06 30.84 -3.45
CA LEU A 17 17.93 30.63 -2.51
C LEU A 17 16.71 30.00 -3.21
N VAL A 18 16.47 30.30 -4.47
CA VAL A 18 15.37 29.73 -5.27
C VAL A 18 15.62 28.26 -5.61
N LEU A 19 16.90 27.83 -5.67
CA LEU A 19 17.26 26.43 -5.94
C LEU A 19 17.14 25.49 -4.72
N ILE A 20 16.93 26.05 -3.52
CA ILE A 20 16.82 25.28 -2.27
C ILE A 20 15.34 25.08 -1.85
N LEU A 21 14.37 25.54 -2.63
CA LEU A 21 12.98 25.17 -2.40
C LEU A 21 12.87 23.66 -2.62
N PRO A 22 12.71 22.83 -1.55
CA PRO A 22 12.29 21.46 -1.72
C PRO A 22 10.88 21.58 -2.30
N GLY A 23 10.77 21.46 -3.61
CA GLY A 23 9.47 21.24 -4.21
C GLY A 23 8.87 20.07 -3.47
N CYS A 24 7.70 20.22 -2.84
CA CYS A 24 6.93 19.11 -2.35
C CYS A 24 6.73 18.15 -3.52
N ARG A 25 7.65 17.22 -3.70
CA ARG A 25 7.50 16.13 -4.67
C ARG A 25 6.38 15.27 -4.13
N ARG A 26 5.19 15.52 -4.63
CA ARG A 26 4.07 14.64 -4.40
C ARG A 26 4.52 13.26 -4.85
N THR A 27 4.45 12.28 -3.93
CA THR A 27 4.75 10.88 -4.25
C THR A 27 3.89 10.48 -5.45
N PRO A 28 4.46 9.93 -6.53
CA PRO A 28 3.67 9.47 -7.67
C PRO A 28 2.54 8.56 -7.22
N ASP A 29 1.37 8.69 -7.80
CA ASP A 29 0.17 7.96 -7.38
C ASP A 29 0.38 6.44 -7.40
N GLU A 30 1.10 5.92 -8.39
CA GLU A 30 1.48 4.49 -8.42
C GLU A 30 2.35 4.08 -7.23
N ALA A 31 3.28 4.93 -6.82
CA ALA A 31 4.13 4.65 -5.66
C ALA A 31 3.30 4.58 -4.38
N GLN A 32 2.30 5.45 -4.22
CA GLN A 32 1.38 5.43 -3.08
C GLN A 32 0.60 4.10 -3.02
N VAL A 33 0.11 3.62 -4.16
CA VAL A 33 -0.60 2.33 -4.24
C VAL A 33 0.34 1.17 -3.91
N ARG A 34 1.58 1.16 -4.44
CA ARG A 34 2.58 0.12 -4.12
C ARG A 34 2.93 0.10 -2.64
N GLU A 35 3.15 1.27 -2.05
CA GLU A 35 3.44 1.41 -0.62
C GLU A 35 2.27 0.95 0.24
N ALA A 36 1.04 1.27 -0.13
CA ALA A 36 -0.15 0.83 0.57
C ALA A 36 -0.29 -0.71 0.55
N ILE A 37 -0.05 -1.34 -0.59
CA ILE A 37 -0.07 -2.81 -0.73
C ILE A 37 1.02 -3.45 0.15
N ALA A 38 2.24 -2.93 0.10
CA ALA A 38 3.34 -3.43 0.92
C ALA A 38 3.08 -3.26 2.42
N ALA A 39 2.53 -2.11 2.82
CA ALA A 39 2.15 -1.83 4.20
C ALA A 39 1.05 -2.78 4.71
N MET A 40 0.06 -3.12 3.88
CA MET A 40 -0.96 -4.10 4.23
C MET A 40 -0.36 -5.49 4.44
N ALA A 41 0.55 -5.93 3.58
CA ALA A 41 1.22 -7.22 3.70
C ALA A 41 2.00 -7.30 5.02
N GLN A 42 2.75 -6.26 5.36
CA GLN A 42 3.48 -6.20 6.61
C GLN A 42 2.56 -6.12 7.83
N ALA A 43 1.47 -5.38 7.74
CA ALA A 43 0.47 -5.29 8.81
C ALA A 43 -0.21 -6.63 9.08
N ALA A 44 -0.48 -7.42 8.03
CA ALA A 44 -1.01 -8.77 8.16
C ALA A 44 -0.03 -9.70 8.89
N GLN A 45 1.25 -9.64 8.56
CA GLN A 45 2.31 -10.43 9.22
C GLN A 45 2.46 -10.09 10.71
N THR A 46 2.30 -8.82 11.07
CA THR A 46 2.41 -8.36 12.45
C THR A 46 1.09 -8.44 13.23
N GLY A 47 0.00 -8.91 12.61
CA GLY A 47 -1.32 -9.02 13.23
C GLY A 47 -2.00 -7.66 13.48
N SER A 48 -1.58 -6.61 12.79
CA SER A 48 -2.10 -5.25 12.95
C SER A 48 -3.36 -5.02 12.12
N ALA A 49 -4.51 -5.47 12.62
CA ALA A 49 -5.79 -5.39 11.92
C ALA A 49 -6.16 -3.96 11.47
N GLY A 50 -5.91 -2.96 12.31
CA GLY A 50 -6.17 -1.55 11.97
C GLY A 50 -5.34 -1.08 10.76
N ASN A 51 -4.07 -1.45 10.70
CA ASN A 51 -3.19 -1.09 9.60
C ASN A 51 -3.50 -1.87 8.31
N VAL A 52 -4.04 -3.09 8.40
CA VAL A 52 -4.58 -3.81 7.24
C VAL A 52 -5.80 -3.10 6.67
N GLY A 53 -6.70 -2.62 7.53
CA GLY A 53 -7.90 -1.92 7.11
C GLY A 53 -7.69 -0.47 6.63
N LYS A 54 -6.59 0.16 7.02
CA LYS A 54 -6.35 1.58 6.73
C LYS A 54 -6.35 1.93 5.23
N PRO A 55 -5.73 1.16 4.34
CA PRO A 55 -5.76 1.44 2.90
C PRO A 55 -7.06 0.99 2.20
N LEU A 56 -7.96 0.30 2.89
CA LEU A 56 -9.24 -0.13 2.33
C LEU A 56 -10.27 0.99 2.42
N SER A 57 -11.08 1.16 1.38
CA SER A 57 -12.26 2.01 1.47
C SER A 57 -13.33 1.39 2.37
N GLU A 58 -14.28 2.21 2.82
CA GLU A 58 -15.35 1.74 3.71
C GLU A 58 -16.27 0.72 3.01
N ASP A 59 -16.47 0.89 1.72
CA ASP A 59 -17.24 0.02 0.84
C ASP A 59 -16.40 -1.07 0.15
N PHE A 60 -15.25 -1.41 0.72
CA PHE A 60 -14.37 -2.45 0.16
C PHE A 60 -15.12 -3.76 -0.04
N ASP A 61 -14.99 -4.32 -1.23
CA ASP A 61 -15.55 -5.60 -1.64
C ASP A 61 -14.44 -6.57 -2.11
N GLY A 62 -14.34 -7.70 -1.44
CA GLY A 62 -13.41 -8.78 -1.78
C GLY A 62 -14.15 -10.00 -2.32
N ASN A 63 -13.71 -10.50 -3.50
CA ASN A 63 -14.27 -11.67 -4.17
C ASN A 63 -15.81 -11.62 -4.32
N ALA A 64 -16.32 -10.49 -4.80
CA ALA A 64 -17.74 -10.32 -5.09
C ALA A 64 -18.67 -10.58 -3.87
N GLY A 65 -18.36 -9.98 -2.74
CA GLY A 65 -19.18 -10.02 -1.53
C GLY A 65 -18.74 -11.05 -0.48
N ASP A 66 -17.74 -11.86 -0.77
CA ASP A 66 -17.26 -12.88 0.18
C ASP A 66 -16.56 -12.23 1.39
N LEU A 67 -15.88 -11.11 1.19
CA LEU A 67 -15.07 -10.46 2.21
C LEU A 67 -15.20 -8.94 2.16
N ASP A 68 -15.75 -8.35 3.20
CA ASP A 68 -15.74 -6.91 3.41
C ASP A 68 -14.55 -6.48 4.31
N ARG A 69 -14.37 -5.16 4.45
CA ARG A 69 -13.32 -4.56 5.28
C ARG A 69 -13.37 -5.06 6.73
N ASN A 70 -14.54 -5.16 7.32
CA ASN A 70 -14.72 -5.55 8.72
C ASN A 70 -14.39 -7.03 8.94
N ARG A 71 -14.80 -7.89 8.02
CA ARG A 71 -14.48 -9.31 8.05
C ARG A 71 -12.97 -9.53 7.91
N LEU A 72 -12.33 -8.85 6.95
CA LEU A 72 -10.89 -8.97 6.75
C LEU A 72 -10.10 -8.54 8.00
N THR A 73 -10.40 -7.37 8.54
CA THR A 73 -9.75 -6.88 9.76
C THR A 73 -10.06 -7.74 10.98
N GLY A 74 -11.27 -8.27 11.07
CA GLY A 74 -11.69 -9.22 12.10
C GLY A 74 -10.89 -10.53 12.05
N MET A 75 -10.66 -11.07 10.86
CA MET A 75 -9.82 -12.26 10.66
C MET A 75 -8.38 -12.03 11.13
N VAL A 76 -7.78 -10.92 10.74
CA VAL A 76 -6.41 -10.57 11.17
C VAL A 76 -6.34 -10.44 12.69
N ARG A 77 -7.31 -9.78 13.31
CA ARG A 77 -7.39 -9.65 14.77
C ARG A 77 -7.54 -10.99 15.48
N LEU A 78 -8.37 -11.87 14.94
CA LEU A 78 -8.57 -13.21 15.51
C LEU A 78 -7.29 -14.05 15.45
N LEU A 79 -6.58 -14.03 14.32
CA LEU A 79 -5.29 -14.73 14.18
C LEU A 79 -4.26 -14.19 15.19
N ALA A 80 -4.16 -12.86 15.32
CA ALA A 80 -3.26 -12.24 16.29
C ALA A 80 -3.60 -12.63 17.73
N LEU A 81 -4.89 -12.67 18.10
CA LEU A 81 -5.33 -13.09 19.44
C LEU A 81 -5.02 -14.57 19.73
N ARG A 82 -4.96 -15.41 18.71
CA ARG A 82 -4.59 -16.82 18.84
C ARG A 82 -3.08 -17.04 18.82
N GLY A 83 -2.28 -15.98 18.67
CA GLY A 83 -0.83 -16.10 18.50
C GLY A 83 -0.42 -16.76 17.18
N GLU A 84 -1.33 -16.81 16.21
CA GLU A 84 -1.04 -17.35 14.89
C GLU A 84 -0.35 -16.28 14.04
N HIS A 85 0.72 -16.67 13.35
CA HIS A 85 1.46 -15.79 12.46
C HIS A 85 1.17 -16.13 11.00
N VAL A 86 0.93 -15.11 10.20
CA VAL A 86 0.77 -15.24 8.76
C VAL A 86 2.02 -14.70 8.09
N GLY A 87 2.72 -15.53 7.32
CA GLY A 87 3.77 -15.08 6.43
C GLY A 87 3.15 -14.59 5.13
N VAL A 88 3.55 -13.42 4.67
CA VAL A 88 3.12 -12.85 3.39
C VAL A 88 4.35 -12.53 2.57
N THR A 89 4.52 -13.19 1.44
CA THR A 89 5.56 -12.86 0.47
C THR A 89 4.90 -12.39 -0.81
N MET A 90 5.34 -11.24 -1.31
CA MET A 90 4.75 -10.63 -2.50
C MET A 90 5.72 -10.65 -3.67
N GLY A 91 5.20 -10.96 -4.84
CA GLY A 91 5.86 -10.73 -6.11
C GLY A 91 5.79 -9.25 -6.54
N PRO A 92 6.35 -8.95 -7.72
CA PRO A 92 6.27 -7.60 -8.30
C PRO A 92 4.82 -7.17 -8.47
N VAL A 93 4.55 -5.90 -8.13
CA VAL A 93 3.23 -5.28 -8.33
C VAL A 93 3.23 -4.56 -9.68
N SER A 94 2.35 -4.97 -10.58
CA SER A 94 2.07 -4.26 -11.81
C SER A 94 0.89 -3.33 -11.61
N ILE A 95 1.00 -2.08 -12.05
CA ILE A 95 -0.08 -1.08 -11.94
C ILE A 95 -0.45 -0.59 -13.33
N GLU A 96 -1.75 -0.58 -13.60
CA GLU A 96 -2.34 -0.06 -14.82
C GLU A 96 -3.31 1.09 -14.49
N HIS A 97 -3.19 2.21 -15.19
CA HIS A 97 -4.13 3.30 -15.08
C HIS A 97 -5.40 3.00 -15.89
N ARG A 98 -6.55 3.18 -15.27
CA ARG A 98 -7.88 3.04 -15.86
C ARG A 98 -8.71 4.32 -15.62
N GLY A 99 -8.39 5.38 -16.37
CA GLY A 99 -8.96 6.72 -16.14
C GLY A 99 -8.52 7.25 -14.77
N GLU A 100 -9.46 7.55 -13.89
CA GLU A 100 -9.22 8.04 -12.53
C GLU A 100 -8.97 6.92 -11.49
N ARG A 101 -8.84 5.69 -11.96
CA ARG A 101 -8.64 4.50 -11.13
C ARG A 101 -7.32 3.82 -11.48
N MET A 102 -6.84 2.99 -10.58
CA MET A 102 -5.70 2.11 -10.83
C MET A 102 -6.08 0.67 -10.57
N LEU A 103 -5.56 -0.21 -11.41
CA LEU A 103 -5.63 -1.64 -11.24
C LEU A 103 -4.23 -2.15 -10.87
N ALA A 104 -4.09 -2.83 -9.75
CA ALA A 104 -2.85 -3.44 -9.32
C ALA A 104 -2.97 -4.96 -9.35
N THR A 105 -2.04 -5.62 -10.01
CA THR A 105 -1.95 -7.08 -10.11
C THR A 105 -0.63 -7.57 -9.55
N PHE A 106 -0.67 -8.63 -8.77
CA PHE A 106 0.51 -9.24 -8.16
C PHE A 106 0.25 -10.67 -7.71
N THR A 107 1.32 -11.40 -7.50
CA THR A 107 1.27 -12.73 -6.87
C THR A 107 1.58 -12.58 -5.39
N MET A 108 0.84 -13.29 -4.57
CA MET A 108 1.03 -13.31 -3.12
C MET A 108 1.13 -14.75 -2.65
N THR A 109 2.15 -15.04 -1.86
CA THR A 109 2.29 -16.32 -1.16
C THR A 109 1.92 -16.13 0.30
N LEU A 110 0.95 -16.88 0.75
CA LEU A 110 0.55 -16.92 2.16
C LEU A 110 1.05 -18.21 2.79
N SER A 111 1.72 -18.08 3.93
CA SER A 111 2.08 -19.20 4.79
C SER A 111 1.51 -18.97 6.18
N SER A 112 0.97 -19.98 6.80
CA SER A 112 0.61 -19.97 8.21
C SER A 112 1.61 -20.86 8.96
N GLY A 113 2.37 -20.26 9.85
CA GLY A 113 3.31 -20.94 10.74
C GLY A 113 2.98 -20.52 12.16
N GLY A 114 2.27 -21.35 12.85
CA GLY A 114 2.16 -21.31 14.30
C GLY A 114 2.35 -22.73 14.76
N GLY A 115 3.25 -22.99 15.69
CA GLY A 115 3.48 -24.35 16.27
C GLY A 115 2.24 -24.97 16.92
N GLY A 116 1.09 -24.83 16.32
CA GLY A 116 -0.23 -25.28 16.74
C GLY A 116 -0.87 -26.20 15.69
N LEU A 117 -2.07 -26.62 15.96
CA LEU A 117 -2.90 -27.62 15.29
C LEU A 117 -3.25 -27.39 13.81
N LEU A 118 -2.80 -26.29 13.19
CA LEU A 118 -3.03 -26.03 11.77
C LEU A 118 -1.83 -26.51 10.96
N PRO A 119 -2.03 -27.37 9.96
CA PRO A 119 -0.95 -27.75 9.05
C PRO A 119 -0.44 -26.50 8.33
N ASP A 120 0.88 -26.43 8.12
CA ASP A 120 1.53 -25.40 7.32
C ASP A 120 0.82 -25.28 5.98
N ARG A 121 -0.04 -24.27 5.85
CA ARG A 121 -0.78 -24.03 4.62
C ARG A 121 -0.03 -23.00 3.81
N LEU A 122 0.70 -23.47 2.83
CA LEU A 122 1.23 -22.62 1.78
C LEU A 122 0.15 -22.44 0.69
N GLY A 123 -0.17 -21.21 0.38
CA GLY A 123 -1.05 -20.88 -0.74
C GLY A 123 -0.42 -19.78 -1.59
N ILE A 124 -0.39 -20.00 -2.91
CA ILE A 124 0.00 -18.99 -3.88
C ILE A 124 -1.28 -18.45 -4.52
N TYR A 125 -1.43 -17.14 -4.49
CA TYR A 125 -2.61 -16.45 -4.97
C TYR A 125 -2.22 -15.40 -6.01
N GLN A 126 -3.00 -15.35 -7.09
CA GLN A 126 -3.01 -14.22 -8.00
C GLN A 126 -4.03 -13.23 -7.48
N VAL A 127 -3.61 -11.99 -7.30
CA VAL A 127 -4.45 -10.91 -6.76
C VAL A 127 -4.59 -9.82 -7.81
N GLU A 128 -5.80 -9.34 -8.00
CA GLU A 128 -6.13 -8.13 -8.72
C GLU A 128 -6.88 -7.19 -7.78
N SER A 129 -6.43 -5.95 -7.65
CA SER A 129 -7.03 -4.96 -6.76
C SER A 129 -7.27 -3.64 -7.48
N ALA A 130 -8.42 -3.05 -7.25
CA ALA A 130 -8.84 -1.79 -7.84
C ALA A 130 -8.81 -0.67 -6.81
N TRP A 131 -8.21 0.45 -7.21
CA TRP A 131 -7.91 1.60 -6.36
C TRP A 131 -8.54 2.86 -6.92
N ARG A 132 -9.01 3.71 -6.03
CA ARG A 132 -9.51 5.06 -6.36
C ARG A 132 -8.94 6.09 -5.38
N ASN A 133 -8.85 7.32 -5.83
CA ASN A 133 -8.46 8.43 -4.96
C ASN A 133 -9.68 8.92 -4.18
N GLU A 134 -9.57 8.88 -2.86
CA GLU A 134 -10.57 9.42 -1.93
C GLU A 134 -9.91 10.57 -1.15
N ASP A 135 -10.27 11.80 -1.49
CA ASP A 135 -9.78 13.03 -0.83
C ASP A 135 -8.24 13.11 -0.74
N GLY A 136 -7.56 12.75 -1.83
CA GLY A 136 -6.09 12.79 -1.93
C GLY A 136 -5.39 11.53 -1.43
N THR A 137 -6.12 10.50 -1.01
CA THR A 137 -5.58 9.23 -0.54
C THR A 137 -6.07 8.09 -1.44
N TRP A 138 -5.15 7.29 -1.94
CA TRP A 138 -5.49 6.09 -2.71
C TRP A 138 -5.99 4.99 -1.79
N ARG A 139 -7.21 4.49 -2.07
CA ARG A 139 -7.84 3.41 -1.32
C ARG A 139 -8.28 2.28 -2.23
N CYS A 140 -8.08 1.07 -1.74
CA CYS A 140 -8.58 -0.14 -2.40
C CYS A 140 -10.07 -0.29 -2.12
N TYR A 141 -10.88 -0.27 -3.18
CA TYR A 141 -12.33 -0.46 -3.07
C TYR A 141 -12.79 -1.85 -3.52
N SER A 142 -11.97 -2.57 -4.25
CA SER A 142 -12.28 -3.94 -4.66
C SER A 142 -11.01 -4.76 -4.82
N ALA A 143 -11.06 -6.03 -4.50
CA ALA A 143 -10.00 -6.98 -4.79
C ALA A 143 -10.58 -8.37 -5.09
N THR A 144 -9.98 -9.05 -6.05
CA THR A 144 -10.26 -10.44 -6.36
C THR A 144 -8.98 -11.26 -6.26
N TRP A 145 -9.09 -12.47 -5.81
CA TRP A 145 -7.96 -13.40 -5.73
C TRP A 145 -8.41 -14.81 -6.03
N HIS A 146 -7.55 -15.55 -6.65
CA HIS A 146 -7.73 -16.97 -6.89
C HIS A 146 -6.43 -17.72 -6.59
N ARG A 147 -6.58 -18.93 -6.15
CA ARG A 147 -5.42 -19.77 -5.85
C ARG A 147 -4.77 -20.19 -7.16
N ALA A 148 -3.45 -19.94 -7.29
CA ALA A 148 -2.69 -20.29 -8.47
C ALA A 148 -2.12 -21.72 -8.38
N MET A 149 -1.83 -22.20 -7.15
CA MET A 149 -1.39 -23.56 -6.83
C MET A 149 -1.75 -23.92 -5.38
#